data_b96cf1ce0975a27863501015a9cc9901
#
_entry.id   b96cf1ce0975a27863501015a9cc9901
#
_cell.length_a   1.000
_cell.length_b   1.000
_cell.length_c   1.000
_cell.angle_alpha   90.00
_cell.angle_beta   90.00
_cell.angle_gamma   90.00
#
_symmetry.space_group_name_H-M   'P 1'
#
loop_
_entity.id
_entity.type
_entity.pdbx_description
1 polymer ?
#
loop_
_entity_poly.entity_id
_entity_poly.type
_entity_poly.pdbx_seq_one_letter_code
_entity_poly.pdbx_strand_id
1 'polypeptide(L)'
;MIKRASQFLCNSPLFTAGDRYLVLSIKIVKLFFIFFLNFTFQQAHAQSNKNTGIDTAAQAEFRTSFMPYTAFDKLKHTILKVENATLKIGFAPGKLDISNQQILNWIINSAEVVAKYYGQFPVNSARVLIVPTSGKGIKGGQAFGYKGAAIRVFVGQQSDNSDLKKDWIAIHEMIHLALPNTHQRHIWLAEGLSTYIESISRVQAGQLTEEFVWKGFIKAMPYGLPKEGDKGLDYTHTWGRTYWGGALFCLLTDIEIRKQTNNKMGLQDALIGLIKKGGNNERIWSILEIIEATDYATGKKVVYEQYMKMYNTPIKTNLEELWTKLGINKDGDKITFNRDAPLAKIRQAIFSPRENL
;
A
#
# COMPACT_ATOMS: atom_id res chain seq x y z
N MET A 1 23.83 22.17 37.72
CA MET A 1 23.89 23.26 36.74
C MET A 1 22.89 23.07 35.60
N ILE A 2 21.62 22.84 35.88
CA ILE A 2 20.55 22.76 34.85
C ILE A 2 19.29 23.35 35.47
N LYS A 3 19.23 24.69 35.53
CA LYS A 3 18.04 25.46 35.88
C LYS A 3 18.27 26.94 35.52
N ARG A 4 18.37 27.27 34.24
CA ARG A 4 18.32 28.65 33.72
C ARG A 4 18.27 28.65 32.17
N ALA A 5 17.19 28.11 31.59
CA ALA A 5 16.92 28.26 30.14
C ALA A 5 15.42 28.35 29.79
N SER A 6 14.55 28.62 30.76
CA SER A 6 13.10 28.68 30.51
C SER A 6 12.45 30.06 30.76
N GLN A 7 13.24 31.14 30.88
CA GLN A 7 12.69 32.47 31.18
C GLN A 7 12.94 33.57 30.14
N PHE A 8 13.43 33.20 28.92
CA PHE A 8 13.76 34.25 27.91
C PHE A 8 12.88 34.26 26.65
N LEU A 9 11.75 33.60 26.64
CA LEU A 9 10.84 33.59 25.45
C LEU A 9 9.43 34.13 25.72
N CYS A 10 9.25 34.95 26.77
CA CYS A 10 7.93 35.49 27.11
C CYS A 10 7.76 37.00 26.96
N ASN A 11 8.74 37.73 26.45
CA ASN A 11 8.63 39.19 26.26
C ASN A 11 9.18 39.62 24.91
N SER A 12 8.54 39.24 23.80
CA SER A 12 8.67 39.94 22.52
C SER A 12 7.32 40.61 22.16
N PRO A 13 7.29 41.92 21.88
CA PRO A 13 6.06 42.70 21.73
C PRO A 13 5.45 42.60 20.31
N LEU A 14 5.40 41.43 19.67
CA LEU A 14 4.94 41.25 18.28
C LEU A 14 3.76 40.28 18.08
N PHE A 15 3.10 39.85 19.15
CA PHE A 15 1.86 39.08 19.02
C PHE A 15 0.73 39.72 19.81
N THR A 16 -0.29 40.20 19.08
CA THR A 16 -1.51 40.72 19.69
C THR A 16 -2.39 39.56 20.20
N ALA A 17 -3.30 39.84 21.16
CA ALA A 17 -4.21 38.85 21.75
C ALA A 17 -5.07 38.13 20.65
N GLY A 18 -5.33 38.80 19.53
CA GLY A 18 -6.06 38.24 18.39
C GLY A 18 -5.36 37.08 17.72
N ASP A 19 -4.02 37.11 17.62
CA ASP A 19 -3.25 36.06 16.95
C ASP A 19 -3.23 34.74 17.73
N ARG A 20 -3.33 34.84 19.07
CA ARG A 20 -3.42 33.63 19.94
C ARG A 20 -4.74 32.88 19.76
N TYR A 21 -5.84 33.61 19.59
CA TYR A 21 -7.16 33.00 19.36
C TYR A 21 -7.25 32.38 17.94
N LEU A 22 -6.60 32.99 16.94
CA LEU A 22 -6.57 32.46 15.59
C LEU A 22 -5.79 31.16 15.49
N VAL A 23 -4.63 31.06 16.14
CA VAL A 23 -3.81 29.83 16.15
C VAL A 23 -4.48 28.72 16.97
N LEU A 24 -5.20 29.07 18.05
CA LEU A 24 -5.95 28.10 18.85
C LEU A 24 -7.18 27.59 18.11
N SER A 25 -7.90 28.46 17.41
CA SER A 25 -9.07 28.08 16.61
C SER A 25 -8.68 27.22 15.39
N ILE A 26 -7.54 27.48 14.73
CA ILE A 26 -7.06 26.64 13.61
C ILE A 26 -6.63 25.25 14.11
N LYS A 27 -6.03 25.12 15.30
CA LYS A 27 -5.73 23.80 15.89
C LYS A 27 -6.99 23.04 16.30
N ILE A 28 -7.98 23.71 16.86
CA ILE A 28 -9.27 23.11 17.23
C ILE A 28 -10.07 22.72 15.98
N VAL A 29 -10.10 23.54 14.94
CA VAL A 29 -10.77 23.23 13.67
C VAL A 29 -10.09 22.05 12.96
N LYS A 30 -8.74 21.93 12.99
CA LYS A 30 -8.05 20.74 12.43
C LYS A 30 -8.33 19.46 13.23
N LEU A 31 -8.39 19.53 14.58
CA LEU A 31 -8.82 18.38 15.39
C LEU A 31 -10.29 18.01 15.13
N PHE A 32 -11.18 19.00 15.01
CA PHE A 32 -12.59 18.77 14.70
C PHE A 32 -12.78 18.19 13.28
N PHE A 33 -11.97 18.61 12.30
CA PHE A 33 -12.06 18.08 10.93
C PHE A 33 -11.60 16.62 10.81
N ILE A 34 -10.56 16.23 11.55
CA ILE A 34 -10.12 14.81 11.64
C ILE A 34 -11.14 13.99 12.43
N PHE A 35 -11.72 14.53 13.48
CA PHE A 35 -12.79 13.88 14.25
C PHE A 35 -14.10 13.79 13.44
N PHE A 36 -14.43 14.79 12.64
CA PHE A 36 -15.63 14.82 11.80
C PHE A 36 -15.53 13.86 10.61
N LEU A 37 -14.36 13.70 9.98
CA LEU A 37 -14.15 12.70 8.91
C LEU A 37 -14.26 11.27 9.46
N ASN A 38 -13.73 10.98 10.64
CA ASN A 38 -13.92 9.69 11.29
C ASN A 38 -15.37 9.49 11.77
N PHE A 39 -16.03 10.54 12.24
CA PHE A 39 -17.41 10.48 12.74
C PHE A 39 -18.43 10.34 11.59
N THR A 40 -18.23 11.02 10.45
CA THR A 40 -19.08 10.86 9.25
C THR A 40 -18.88 9.50 8.60
N PHE A 41 -17.66 8.93 8.61
CA PHE A 41 -17.41 7.57 8.14
C PHE A 41 -18.07 6.53 9.06
N GLN A 42 -18.02 6.73 10.38
CA GLN A 42 -18.73 5.88 11.34
C GLN A 42 -20.25 6.03 11.28
N GLN A 43 -20.78 7.25 11.08
CA GLN A 43 -22.23 7.47 10.95
C GLN A 43 -22.78 6.96 9.62
N ALA A 44 -22.06 7.12 8.50
CA ALA A 44 -22.45 6.54 7.22
C ALA A 44 -22.47 4.99 7.30
N HIS A 45 -21.52 4.38 8.00
CA HIS A 45 -21.55 2.95 8.28
C HIS A 45 -22.67 2.53 9.23
N ALA A 46 -22.98 3.31 10.26
CA ALA A 46 -24.03 3.00 11.23
C ALA A 46 -25.44 3.14 10.62
N GLN A 47 -25.65 4.10 9.71
CA GLN A 47 -26.94 4.31 9.06
C GLN A 47 -27.19 3.32 7.92
N SER A 48 -26.14 2.86 7.23
CA SER A 48 -26.22 1.77 6.22
C SER A 48 -26.59 0.42 6.84
N ASN A 49 -26.20 0.19 8.09
CA ASN A 49 -26.38 -1.12 8.76
C ASN A 49 -27.80 -1.39 9.27
N LYS A 50 -28.68 -0.39 9.38
CA LYS A 50 -30.04 -0.59 9.92
C LYS A 50 -30.98 -1.34 8.99
N ASN A 51 -30.64 -1.49 7.70
CA ASN A 51 -31.55 -2.10 6.69
C ASN A 51 -31.04 -3.43 6.11
N THR A 52 -29.95 -4.03 6.61
CA THR A 52 -29.29 -5.14 5.89
C THR A 52 -29.34 -6.51 6.56
N GLY A 53 -30.00 -6.66 7.71
CA GLY A 53 -30.07 -7.95 8.41
C GLY A 53 -28.71 -8.47 8.92
N ILE A 54 -27.67 -7.62 8.97
CA ILE A 54 -26.39 -7.94 9.56
C ILE A 54 -26.54 -7.87 11.09
N ASP A 55 -26.19 -8.92 11.80
CA ASP A 55 -26.04 -8.86 13.25
C ASP A 55 -24.86 -7.96 13.60
N THR A 56 -25.15 -6.66 13.77
CA THR A 56 -24.15 -5.61 14.03
C THR A 56 -23.45 -5.82 15.38
N ALA A 57 -24.13 -6.43 16.35
CA ALA A 57 -23.57 -6.71 17.68
C ALA A 57 -22.50 -7.82 17.59
N ALA A 58 -22.82 -8.94 16.92
CA ALA A 58 -21.87 -10.05 16.74
C ALA A 58 -20.67 -9.68 15.87
N GLN A 59 -20.77 -8.65 15.04
CA GLN A 59 -19.67 -8.17 14.16
C GLN A 59 -18.85 -7.04 14.77
N ALA A 60 -19.34 -6.36 15.79
CA ALA A 60 -18.71 -5.16 16.34
C ALA A 60 -17.23 -5.40 16.72
N GLU A 61 -16.92 -6.53 17.32
CA GLU A 61 -15.55 -6.88 17.72
C GLU A 61 -14.59 -7.12 16.53
N PHE A 62 -15.11 -7.46 15.33
CA PHE A 62 -14.31 -7.69 14.12
C PHE A 62 -14.11 -6.44 13.26
N ARG A 63 -14.73 -5.29 13.64
CA ARG A 63 -14.72 -4.01 12.92
C ARG A 63 -13.96 -2.92 13.64
N THR A 64 -13.15 -3.28 14.64
CA THR A 64 -12.30 -2.34 15.39
C THR A 64 -11.18 -1.76 14.52
N SER A 65 -10.52 -0.68 14.97
CA SER A 65 -9.36 -0.09 14.27
C SER A 65 -8.14 -1.03 14.25
N PHE A 66 -8.09 -2.02 15.14
CA PHE A 66 -6.99 -2.99 15.27
C PHE A 66 -7.46 -4.39 14.87
N MET A 67 -6.49 -5.27 14.54
CA MET A 67 -6.80 -6.67 14.31
C MET A 67 -7.32 -7.30 15.61
N PRO A 68 -8.53 -7.90 15.61
CA PRO A 68 -9.12 -8.52 16.79
C PRO A 68 -8.56 -9.94 17.00
N TYR A 69 -7.28 -10.08 17.33
CA TYR A 69 -6.59 -11.37 17.43
C TYR A 69 -7.31 -12.36 18.34
N THR A 70 -7.76 -11.91 19.52
CA THR A 70 -8.45 -12.79 20.49
C THR A 70 -9.80 -13.29 19.95
N ALA A 71 -10.57 -12.44 19.28
CA ALA A 71 -11.82 -12.84 18.64
C ALA A 71 -11.55 -13.76 17.43
N PHE A 72 -10.55 -13.42 16.63
CA PHE A 72 -10.12 -14.26 15.51
C PHE A 72 -9.75 -15.68 15.98
N ASP A 73 -8.97 -15.81 17.05
CA ASP A 73 -8.49 -17.12 17.54
C ASP A 73 -9.63 -18.03 18.06
N LYS A 74 -10.82 -17.47 18.34
CA LYS A 74 -12.03 -18.23 18.70
C LYS A 74 -12.85 -18.72 17.49
N LEU A 75 -12.58 -18.20 16.30
CA LEU A 75 -13.28 -18.62 15.08
C LEU A 75 -12.87 -20.05 14.68
N LYS A 76 -13.74 -20.72 13.93
CA LYS A 76 -13.34 -21.91 13.17
C LYS A 76 -12.44 -21.46 12.01
N HIS A 77 -11.28 -22.11 11.86
CA HIS A 77 -10.30 -21.75 10.85
C HIS A 77 -10.20 -22.79 9.74
N THR A 78 -9.95 -22.31 8.51
CA THR A 78 -9.43 -23.11 7.40
C THR A 78 -7.97 -22.81 7.22
N ILE A 79 -7.15 -23.83 7.05
CA ILE A 79 -5.71 -23.71 6.81
C ILE A 79 -5.45 -23.85 5.32
N LEU A 80 -4.80 -22.84 4.72
CA LEU A 80 -4.31 -22.89 3.36
C LEU A 80 -2.77 -22.89 3.38
N LYS A 81 -2.16 -23.62 2.47
CA LYS A 81 -0.70 -23.66 2.24
C LYS A 81 -0.39 -22.93 0.94
N VAL A 82 0.56 -22.02 0.97
CA VAL A 82 1.07 -21.28 -0.18
C VAL A 82 2.57 -21.22 -0.06
N GLU A 83 3.28 -21.93 -0.93
CA GLU A 83 4.74 -22.06 -0.89
C GLU A 83 5.23 -22.37 0.54
N ASN A 84 6.09 -21.51 1.08
CA ASN A 84 6.64 -21.62 2.43
C ASN A 84 5.65 -21.27 3.55
N ALA A 85 4.45 -20.73 3.21
CA ALA A 85 3.57 -20.09 4.19
C ALA A 85 2.34 -20.91 4.57
N THR A 86 1.84 -20.66 5.77
CA THR A 86 0.54 -21.14 6.27
C THR A 86 -0.39 -19.95 6.49
N LEU A 87 -1.51 -19.92 5.76
CA LEU A 87 -2.56 -18.91 5.93
C LEU A 87 -3.69 -19.51 6.76
N LYS A 88 -4.02 -18.88 7.88
CA LYS A 88 -5.10 -19.26 8.78
C LYS A 88 -6.29 -18.34 8.49
N ILE A 89 -7.34 -18.90 7.86
CA ILE A 89 -8.49 -18.13 7.40
C ILE A 89 -9.63 -18.25 8.38
N GLY A 90 -10.16 -17.12 8.86
CA GLY A 90 -11.33 -17.06 9.72
C GLY A 90 -12.42 -16.17 9.10
N PHE A 91 -13.67 -16.62 9.22
CA PHE A 91 -14.84 -15.85 8.79
C PHE A 91 -15.53 -15.27 10.02
N ALA A 92 -15.61 -13.93 10.10
CA ALA A 92 -16.41 -13.27 11.10
C ALA A 92 -17.91 -13.62 10.91
N PRO A 93 -18.73 -13.54 11.97
CA PRO A 93 -20.17 -13.77 11.86
C PRO A 93 -20.81 -12.90 10.76
N GLY A 94 -21.76 -13.46 10.03
CA GLY A 94 -22.50 -12.79 8.98
C GLY A 94 -22.72 -13.69 7.77
N LYS A 95 -23.66 -13.30 6.91
CA LYS A 95 -24.03 -14.07 5.72
C LYS A 95 -23.33 -13.48 4.49
N LEU A 96 -22.84 -14.34 3.60
CA LEU A 96 -22.34 -14.01 2.28
C LEU A 96 -23.11 -14.85 1.25
N ASP A 97 -23.50 -14.24 0.13
CA ASP A 97 -24.16 -14.95 -0.95
C ASP A 97 -23.17 -15.82 -1.73
N ILE A 98 -21.90 -15.43 -1.74
CA ILE A 98 -20.79 -16.22 -2.28
C ILE A 98 -20.34 -17.29 -1.28
N SER A 99 -20.00 -18.48 -1.77
CA SER A 99 -19.57 -19.57 -0.91
C SER A 99 -18.19 -19.34 -0.29
N ASN A 100 -17.97 -19.89 0.92
CA ASN A 100 -16.66 -19.84 1.56
C ASN A 100 -15.56 -20.45 0.68
N GLN A 101 -15.86 -21.51 -0.09
CA GLN A 101 -14.88 -22.13 -0.98
C GLN A 101 -14.40 -21.18 -2.08
N GLN A 102 -15.31 -20.36 -2.64
CA GLN A 102 -14.95 -19.36 -3.65
C GLN A 102 -14.06 -18.26 -3.05
N ILE A 103 -14.33 -17.85 -1.82
CA ILE A 103 -13.49 -16.90 -1.08
C ILE A 103 -12.11 -17.52 -0.78
N LEU A 104 -12.05 -18.78 -0.33
CA LEU A 104 -10.79 -19.48 -0.10
C LEU A 104 -9.95 -19.59 -1.36
N ASN A 105 -10.57 -19.91 -2.50
CA ASN A 105 -9.89 -19.95 -3.80
C ASN A 105 -9.35 -18.58 -4.22
N TRP A 106 -10.10 -17.52 -3.98
CA TRP A 106 -9.66 -16.15 -4.23
C TRP A 106 -8.46 -15.76 -3.35
N ILE A 107 -8.49 -16.09 -2.06
CA ILE A 107 -7.39 -15.79 -1.13
C ILE A 107 -6.12 -16.56 -1.51
N ILE A 108 -6.22 -17.87 -1.86
CA ILE A 108 -5.06 -18.65 -2.27
C ILE A 108 -4.47 -18.13 -3.57
N ASN A 109 -5.29 -17.82 -4.56
CA ASN A 109 -4.82 -17.26 -5.83
C ASN A 109 -4.13 -15.89 -5.63
N SER A 110 -4.65 -15.05 -4.73
CA SER A 110 -4.03 -13.78 -4.39
C SER A 110 -2.66 -13.97 -3.72
N ALA A 111 -2.56 -14.93 -2.82
CA ALA A 111 -1.31 -15.26 -2.13
C ALA A 111 -0.27 -15.86 -3.08
N GLU A 112 -0.68 -16.70 -4.04
CA GLU A 112 0.19 -17.25 -5.08
C GLU A 112 0.77 -16.17 -5.99
N VAL A 113 -0.02 -15.14 -6.35
CA VAL A 113 0.47 -13.97 -7.11
C VAL A 113 1.60 -13.27 -6.34
N VAL A 114 1.40 -13.04 -5.05
CA VAL A 114 2.40 -12.39 -4.19
C VAL A 114 3.63 -13.27 -4.00
N ALA A 115 3.44 -14.57 -3.74
CA ALA A 115 4.53 -15.52 -3.61
C ALA A 115 5.36 -15.62 -4.90
N LYS A 116 4.71 -15.67 -6.06
CA LYS A 116 5.39 -15.66 -7.36
C LYS A 116 6.24 -14.41 -7.58
N TYR A 117 5.74 -13.24 -7.16
CA TYR A 117 6.49 -11.98 -7.30
C TYR A 117 7.74 -11.96 -6.42
N TYR A 118 7.67 -12.43 -5.18
CA TYR A 118 8.79 -12.40 -4.23
C TYR A 118 9.64 -13.68 -4.23
N GLY A 119 9.26 -14.72 -5.01
CA GLY A 119 9.88 -16.05 -4.98
C GLY A 119 9.51 -16.87 -3.74
N GLN A 120 8.75 -16.28 -2.83
CA GLN A 120 8.16 -16.90 -1.63
C GLN A 120 7.07 -15.99 -1.09
N PHE A 121 6.17 -16.52 -0.25
CA PHE A 121 5.26 -15.63 0.48
C PHE A 121 6.04 -14.85 1.56
N PRO A 122 5.76 -13.54 1.78
CA PRO A 122 6.63 -12.66 2.59
C PRO A 122 6.82 -13.07 4.05
N VAL A 123 5.88 -13.85 4.60
CA VAL A 123 5.90 -14.34 5.98
C VAL A 123 5.60 -15.83 6.02
N ASN A 124 6.10 -16.55 7.05
CA ASN A 124 5.86 -17.99 7.18
C ASN A 124 4.42 -18.33 7.63
N SER A 125 3.73 -17.37 8.23
CA SER A 125 2.35 -17.55 8.70
C SER A 125 1.60 -16.22 8.71
N ALA A 126 0.35 -16.22 8.26
CA ALA A 126 -0.52 -15.06 8.38
C ALA A 126 -1.96 -15.47 8.75
N ARG A 127 -2.64 -14.60 9.49
CA ARG A 127 -4.09 -14.69 9.71
C ARG A 127 -4.82 -13.89 8.64
N VAL A 128 -5.89 -14.44 8.10
CA VAL A 128 -6.76 -13.72 7.16
C VAL A 128 -8.18 -13.74 7.71
N LEU A 129 -8.66 -12.57 8.10
CA LEU A 129 -10.01 -12.37 8.63
C LEU A 129 -10.93 -11.83 7.54
N ILE A 130 -11.93 -12.61 7.18
CA ILE A 130 -12.99 -12.21 6.24
C ILE A 130 -14.15 -11.65 7.05
N VAL A 131 -14.51 -10.38 6.79
CA VAL A 131 -15.61 -9.69 7.49
C VAL A 131 -16.73 -9.39 6.50
N PRO A 132 -17.89 -10.06 6.61
CA PRO A 132 -19.07 -9.72 5.81
C PRO A 132 -19.49 -8.26 6.05
N THR A 133 -19.85 -7.54 4.99
CA THR A 133 -20.36 -6.16 5.08
C THR A 133 -21.48 -5.94 4.08
N SER A 134 -22.21 -4.83 4.20
CA SER A 134 -23.30 -4.51 3.28
C SER A 134 -22.85 -4.27 1.84
N GLY A 135 -23.71 -4.58 0.89
CA GLY A 135 -23.54 -4.30 -0.53
C GLY A 135 -22.73 -5.35 -1.27
N LYS A 136 -22.16 -4.98 -2.41
CA LYS A 136 -21.45 -5.84 -3.37
C LYS A 136 -20.00 -5.43 -3.52
N GLY A 137 -19.11 -6.38 -3.82
CA GLY A 137 -17.67 -6.19 -4.05
C GLY A 137 -16.83 -6.18 -2.77
N ILE A 138 -15.52 -6.10 -2.92
CA ILE A 138 -14.58 -5.95 -1.80
C ILE A 138 -14.56 -4.48 -1.39
N LYS A 139 -14.82 -4.20 -0.11
CA LYS A 139 -15.04 -2.84 0.39
C LYS A 139 -13.80 -2.21 1.03
N GLY A 140 -12.76 -2.99 1.26
CA GLY A 140 -11.51 -2.54 1.84
C GLY A 140 -10.76 -3.70 2.47
N GLY A 141 -9.51 -3.44 2.79
CA GLY A 141 -8.62 -4.34 3.49
C GLY A 141 -7.74 -3.57 4.46
N GLN A 142 -7.00 -4.30 5.26
CA GLN A 142 -5.97 -3.77 6.14
C GLN A 142 -5.00 -4.87 6.55
N ALA A 143 -3.71 -4.59 6.44
CA ALA A 143 -2.64 -5.44 6.93
C ALA A 143 -2.18 -5.03 8.34
N PHE A 144 -1.76 -6.00 9.14
CA PHE A 144 -1.30 -5.82 10.52
C PHE A 144 -0.06 -6.70 10.78
N GLY A 145 0.92 -6.16 11.52
CA GLY A 145 2.13 -6.90 11.93
C GLY A 145 2.22 -7.17 13.43
N TYR A 146 1.41 -6.49 14.25
CA TYR A 146 1.43 -6.67 15.70
C TYR A 146 0.87 -8.05 16.09
N LYS A 147 1.57 -8.78 16.96
CA LYS A 147 1.24 -10.18 17.35
C LYS A 147 1.20 -11.17 16.17
N GLY A 148 2.00 -10.93 15.15
CA GLY A 148 2.10 -11.74 13.95
C GLY A 148 1.31 -11.17 12.78
N ALA A 149 1.73 -11.53 11.57
CA ALA A 149 1.14 -11.04 10.34
C ALA A 149 -0.35 -11.38 10.24
N ALA A 150 -1.16 -10.40 9.88
CA ALA A 150 -2.59 -10.58 9.66
C ALA A 150 -3.10 -9.65 8.58
N ILE A 151 -4.18 -10.07 7.93
CA ILE A 151 -4.94 -9.28 6.96
C ILE A 151 -6.42 -9.38 7.34
N ARG A 152 -7.12 -8.26 7.28
CA ARG A 152 -8.57 -8.22 7.37
C ARG A 152 -9.13 -7.69 6.06
N VAL A 153 -10.14 -8.36 5.52
CA VAL A 153 -10.80 -7.95 4.28
C VAL A 153 -12.31 -7.89 4.49
N PHE A 154 -12.92 -6.79 4.05
CA PHE A 154 -14.36 -6.56 4.10
C PHE A 154 -15.01 -6.98 2.78
N VAL A 155 -15.82 -8.04 2.84
CA VAL A 155 -16.49 -8.62 1.68
C VAL A 155 -17.97 -8.24 1.69
N GLY A 156 -18.45 -7.61 0.64
CA GLY A 156 -19.88 -7.30 0.49
C GLY A 156 -20.72 -8.56 0.46
N GLN A 157 -21.85 -8.58 1.20
CA GLN A 157 -22.75 -9.75 1.31
C GLN A 157 -23.24 -10.24 -0.05
N GLN A 158 -23.53 -9.31 -0.97
CA GLN A 158 -24.06 -9.57 -2.29
C GLN A 158 -22.97 -9.76 -3.36
N SER A 159 -21.73 -9.99 -2.94
CA SER A 159 -20.61 -10.24 -3.86
C SER A 159 -20.75 -11.54 -4.61
N ASP A 160 -20.23 -11.58 -5.82
CA ASP A 160 -20.15 -12.76 -6.66
C ASP A 160 -18.71 -12.99 -7.16
N ASN A 161 -18.51 -14.07 -7.94
CA ASN A 161 -17.19 -14.41 -8.50
C ASN A 161 -16.61 -13.30 -9.39
N SER A 162 -17.44 -12.48 -10.04
CA SER A 162 -16.95 -11.40 -10.89
C SER A 162 -16.33 -10.27 -10.06
N ASP A 163 -16.82 -10.07 -8.84
CA ASP A 163 -16.27 -9.10 -7.89
C ASP A 163 -14.90 -9.56 -7.38
N LEU A 164 -14.76 -10.87 -7.04
CA LEU A 164 -13.49 -11.43 -6.61
C LEU A 164 -12.42 -11.39 -7.72
N LYS A 165 -12.81 -11.67 -8.98
CA LYS A 165 -11.90 -11.60 -10.13
C LYS A 165 -11.39 -10.18 -10.42
N LYS A 166 -12.19 -9.16 -10.14
CA LYS A 166 -11.83 -7.74 -10.34
C LYS A 166 -11.08 -7.15 -9.14
N ASP A 167 -11.05 -7.89 -8.02
CA ASP A 167 -10.44 -7.39 -6.81
C ASP A 167 -8.92 -7.22 -6.97
N TRP A 168 -8.43 -6.16 -6.34
CA TRP A 168 -7.02 -5.85 -6.21
C TRP A 168 -6.58 -5.74 -4.74
N ILE A 169 -7.57 -5.59 -3.83
CA ILE A 169 -7.35 -5.25 -2.43
C ILE A 169 -6.63 -6.39 -1.70
N ALA A 170 -7.02 -7.65 -1.92
CA ALA A 170 -6.38 -8.76 -1.25
C ALA A 170 -4.87 -8.85 -1.56
N ILE A 171 -4.50 -8.65 -2.82
CA ILE A 171 -3.09 -8.66 -3.25
C ILE A 171 -2.36 -7.45 -2.65
N HIS A 172 -2.96 -6.26 -2.68
CA HIS A 172 -2.42 -5.02 -2.08
C HIS A 172 -2.10 -5.22 -0.58
N GLU A 173 -3.05 -5.76 0.18
CA GLU A 173 -2.85 -6.02 1.61
C GLU A 173 -1.80 -7.12 1.86
N MET A 174 -1.70 -8.12 0.99
CA MET A 174 -0.65 -9.15 1.11
C MET A 174 0.73 -8.59 0.81
N ILE A 175 0.86 -7.61 -0.08
CA ILE A 175 2.14 -6.94 -0.37
C ILE A 175 2.64 -6.16 0.84
N HIS A 176 1.75 -5.54 1.63
CA HIS A 176 2.15 -4.91 2.89
C HIS A 176 2.88 -5.86 3.84
N LEU A 177 2.66 -7.18 3.76
CA LEU A 177 3.38 -8.16 4.58
C LEU A 177 4.88 -8.22 4.23
N ALA A 178 5.28 -7.75 3.06
CA ALA A 178 6.66 -7.77 2.59
C ALA A 178 7.53 -6.60 3.08
N LEU A 179 6.95 -5.63 3.80
CA LEU A 179 7.66 -4.45 4.25
C LEU A 179 7.65 -4.35 5.78
N PRO A 180 8.80 -4.10 6.44
CA PRO A 180 8.81 -3.77 7.86
C PRO A 180 7.98 -2.54 8.20
N ASN A 181 7.32 -2.57 9.36
CA ASN A 181 6.67 -1.39 9.89
C ASN A 181 7.73 -0.31 10.17
N THR A 182 7.43 0.92 9.82
CA THR A 182 8.31 2.07 10.04
C THR A 182 7.49 3.24 10.57
N HIS A 183 8.16 4.38 10.84
CA HIS A 183 7.48 5.55 11.37
C HIS A 183 6.37 6.03 10.41
N GLN A 184 5.23 6.47 10.97
CA GLN A 184 4.02 6.87 10.24
C GLN A 184 4.27 7.91 9.11
N ARG A 185 5.29 8.77 9.26
CA ARG A 185 5.64 9.73 8.19
C ARG A 185 6.08 9.07 6.89
N HIS A 186 6.50 7.79 6.93
CA HIS A 186 6.92 7.02 5.77
C HIS A 186 5.81 6.09 5.23
N ILE A 187 4.54 6.32 5.63
CA ILE A 187 3.39 5.53 5.16
C ILE A 187 3.30 5.49 3.64
N TRP A 188 3.75 6.56 2.97
CA TRP A 188 3.81 6.64 1.51
C TRP A 188 4.67 5.54 0.86
N LEU A 189 5.69 5.02 1.58
CA LEU A 189 6.50 3.91 1.06
C LEU A 189 5.71 2.61 1.05
N ALA A 190 5.01 2.29 2.13
CA ALA A 190 4.19 1.08 2.22
C ALA A 190 3.04 1.10 1.21
N GLU A 191 2.27 2.20 1.17
CA GLU A 191 1.15 2.35 0.25
C GLU A 191 1.60 2.45 -1.21
N GLY A 192 2.70 3.18 -1.47
CA GLY A 192 3.27 3.31 -2.79
C GLY A 192 3.82 2.01 -3.36
N LEU A 193 4.53 1.22 -2.54
CA LEU A 193 4.99 -0.11 -2.91
C LEU A 193 3.81 -1.02 -3.25
N SER A 194 2.80 -1.10 -2.37
CA SER A 194 1.63 -1.93 -2.61
C SER A 194 0.88 -1.50 -3.88
N THR A 195 0.70 -0.20 -4.10
CA THR A 195 0.05 0.36 -5.30
C THR A 195 0.81 0.04 -6.59
N TYR A 196 2.15 0.10 -6.56
CA TYR A 196 2.99 -0.19 -7.72
C TYR A 196 3.07 -1.69 -8.01
N ILE A 197 3.34 -2.50 -6.98
CA ILE A 197 3.62 -3.93 -7.14
C ILE A 197 2.35 -4.72 -7.42
N GLU A 198 1.20 -4.35 -6.84
CA GLU A 198 -0.07 -5.06 -7.04
C GLU A 198 -0.33 -5.30 -8.53
N SER A 199 -0.31 -4.23 -9.31
CA SER A 199 -0.57 -4.30 -10.73
C SER A 199 0.49 -5.09 -11.51
N ILE A 200 1.77 -4.93 -11.16
CA ILE A 200 2.89 -5.62 -11.81
C ILE A 200 2.85 -7.12 -11.52
N SER A 201 2.67 -7.51 -10.25
CA SER A 201 2.60 -8.92 -9.86
C SER A 201 1.45 -9.65 -10.56
N ARG A 202 0.33 -8.98 -10.78
CA ARG A 202 -0.82 -9.52 -11.53
C ARG A 202 -0.53 -9.68 -13.01
N VAL A 203 0.25 -8.80 -13.63
CA VAL A 203 0.71 -9.02 -15.02
C VAL A 203 1.65 -10.23 -15.08
N GLN A 204 2.63 -10.31 -14.17
CA GLN A 204 3.55 -11.45 -14.09
C GLN A 204 2.83 -12.78 -13.81
N ALA A 205 1.67 -12.74 -13.18
CA ALA A 205 0.81 -13.90 -12.95
C ALA A 205 -0.19 -14.18 -14.10
N GLY A 206 -0.23 -13.34 -15.14
CA GLY A 206 -1.15 -13.49 -16.27
C GLY A 206 -2.59 -13.05 -16.00
N GLN A 207 -2.86 -12.30 -14.92
CA GLN A 207 -4.20 -11.81 -14.57
C GLN A 207 -4.54 -10.48 -15.25
N LEU A 208 -3.54 -9.67 -15.58
CA LEU A 208 -3.69 -8.38 -16.26
C LEU A 208 -2.76 -8.29 -17.45
N THR A 209 -3.04 -7.36 -18.37
CA THR A 209 -2.14 -7.03 -19.48
C THR A 209 -1.30 -5.78 -19.16
N GLU A 210 -0.13 -5.66 -19.79
CA GLU A 210 0.70 -4.45 -19.69
C GLU A 210 -0.08 -3.18 -20.05
N GLU A 211 -0.86 -3.23 -21.14
CA GLU A 211 -1.66 -2.09 -21.61
C GLU A 211 -2.64 -1.61 -20.54
N PHE A 212 -3.31 -2.55 -19.87
CA PHE A 212 -4.25 -2.23 -18.80
C PHE A 212 -3.55 -1.49 -17.66
N VAL A 213 -2.38 -1.97 -17.23
CA VAL A 213 -1.62 -1.36 -16.14
C VAL A 213 -1.09 0.02 -16.53
N TRP A 214 -0.48 0.15 -17.72
CA TRP A 214 0.01 1.45 -18.19
C TRP A 214 -1.11 2.47 -18.36
N LYS A 215 -2.28 2.05 -18.85
CA LYS A 215 -3.47 2.93 -18.90
C LYS A 215 -3.83 3.43 -17.51
N GLY A 216 -3.79 2.56 -16.50
CA GLY A 216 -4.01 2.91 -15.10
C GLY A 216 -2.97 3.90 -14.57
N PHE A 217 -1.69 3.64 -14.81
CA PHE A 217 -0.58 4.49 -14.35
C PHE A 217 -0.60 5.88 -15.01
N ILE A 218 -0.83 5.97 -16.33
CA ILE A 218 -0.97 7.24 -17.03
C ILE A 218 -2.11 8.08 -16.43
N LYS A 219 -3.24 7.45 -16.08
CA LYS A 219 -4.39 8.13 -15.49
C LYS A 219 -4.14 8.59 -14.05
N ALA A 220 -3.44 7.80 -13.26
CA ALA A 220 -3.43 7.96 -11.81
C ALA A 220 -2.11 8.54 -11.24
N MET A 221 -0.96 8.31 -11.86
CA MET A 221 0.31 8.90 -11.40
C MET A 221 0.34 10.44 -11.35
N PRO A 222 -0.39 11.19 -12.18
CA PRO A 222 -0.52 12.65 -12.01
C PRO A 222 -1.04 13.08 -10.64
N TYR A 223 -1.85 12.26 -9.93
CA TYR A 223 -2.27 12.54 -8.57
C TYR A 223 -1.11 12.51 -7.56
N GLY A 224 -0.04 11.78 -7.88
CA GLY A 224 1.18 11.68 -7.09
C GLY A 224 2.16 12.83 -7.27
N LEU A 225 1.98 13.72 -8.24
CA LEU A 225 2.85 14.88 -8.44
C LEU A 225 2.66 15.92 -7.33
N PRO A 226 3.73 16.62 -6.93
CA PRO A 226 3.63 17.66 -5.93
C PRO A 226 2.75 18.82 -6.42
N LYS A 227 1.99 19.37 -5.48
CA LYS A 227 1.16 20.58 -5.67
C LYS A 227 1.73 21.71 -4.84
N GLU A 228 1.14 22.91 -4.94
CA GLU A 228 1.49 24.05 -4.11
C GLU A 228 1.45 23.68 -2.63
N GLY A 229 2.46 24.07 -1.86
CA GLY A 229 2.61 23.75 -0.44
C GLY A 229 3.13 22.33 -0.13
N ASP A 230 3.47 21.52 -1.16
CA ASP A 230 4.08 20.20 -0.95
C ASP A 230 5.49 20.35 -0.34
N LYS A 231 5.82 19.48 0.60
CA LYS A 231 7.10 19.47 1.35
C LYS A 231 7.88 18.17 1.20
N GLY A 232 7.61 17.41 0.13
CA GLY A 232 8.18 16.09 -0.09
C GLY A 232 7.35 14.95 0.53
N LEU A 233 7.74 13.72 0.24
CA LEU A 233 6.93 12.54 0.54
C LEU A 233 6.76 12.29 2.05
N ASP A 234 7.78 12.58 2.87
CA ASP A 234 7.73 12.40 4.32
C ASP A 234 6.85 13.44 5.04
N TYR A 235 6.52 14.54 4.38
CA TYR A 235 5.85 15.69 5.02
C TYR A 235 4.54 16.09 4.36
N THR A 236 4.14 15.41 3.26
CA THR A 236 2.89 15.69 2.54
C THR A 236 2.06 14.41 2.41
N HIS A 237 1.09 14.24 3.33
CA HIS A 237 0.30 13.02 3.46
C HIS A 237 -1.11 13.14 2.83
N THR A 238 -1.20 13.72 1.63
CA THR A 238 -2.45 13.65 0.86
C THR A 238 -2.61 12.25 0.26
N TRP A 239 -3.84 11.82 -0.03
CA TRP A 239 -4.08 10.54 -0.69
C TRP A 239 -3.23 10.36 -1.95
N GLY A 240 -3.21 11.35 -2.84
CA GLY A 240 -2.42 11.29 -4.07
C GLY A 240 -0.92 11.13 -3.81
N ARG A 241 -0.35 11.89 -2.85
CA ARG A 241 1.08 11.80 -2.52
C ARG A 241 1.44 10.49 -1.85
N THR A 242 0.56 10.00 -0.97
CA THR A 242 0.79 8.74 -0.25
C THR A 242 0.79 7.55 -1.21
N TYR A 243 -0.25 7.39 -2.01
CA TYR A 243 -0.39 6.22 -2.90
C TYR A 243 0.39 6.42 -4.21
N TRP A 244 0.09 7.45 -4.97
CA TRP A 244 0.64 7.65 -6.31
C TRP A 244 1.99 8.34 -6.32
N GLY A 245 2.28 9.19 -5.33
CA GLY A 245 3.63 9.74 -5.12
C GLY A 245 4.61 8.65 -4.70
N GLY A 246 4.18 7.75 -3.83
CA GLY A 246 4.94 6.55 -3.46
C GLY A 246 5.10 5.57 -4.63
N ALA A 247 4.05 5.32 -5.42
CA ALA A 247 4.13 4.47 -6.62
C ALA A 247 5.07 5.08 -7.68
N LEU A 248 5.06 6.40 -7.86
CA LEU A 248 5.99 7.09 -8.75
C LEU A 248 7.44 6.97 -8.26
N PHE A 249 7.68 7.12 -6.94
CA PHE A 249 8.98 6.83 -6.34
C PHE A 249 9.44 5.40 -6.69
N CYS A 250 8.59 4.41 -6.54
CA CYS A 250 8.89 3.01 -6.87
C CYS A 250 9.22 2.81 -8.36
N LEU A 251 8.44 3.38 -9.27
CA LEU A 251 8.71 3.31 -10.72
C LEU A 251 10.05 3.94 -11.08
N LEU A 252 10.35 5.14 -10.54
CA LEU A 252 11.61 5.83 -10.81
C LEU A 252 12.81 5.05 -10.25
N THR A 253 12.64 4.46 -9.05
CA THR A 253 13.65 3.60 -8.42
C THR A 253 13.89 2.33 -9.24
N ASP A 254 12.83 1.66 -9.68
CA ASP A 254 12.94 0.43 -10.52
C ASP A 254 13.68 0.72 -11.83
N ILE A 255 13.30 1.81 -12.52
CA ILE A 255 13.99 2.24 -13.75
C ILE A 255 15.48 2.50 -13.49
N GLU A 256 15.82 3.18 -12.40
CA GLU A 256 17.19 3.56 -12.14
C GLU A 256 18.06 2.36 -11.71
N ILE A 257 17.53 1.44 -10.90
CA ILE A 257 18.19 0.16 -10.61
C ILE A 257 18.49 -0.58 -11.91
N ARG A 258 17.49 -0.70 -12.82
CA ARG A 258 17.64 -1.38 -14.10
C ARG A 258 18.67 -0.74 -14.99
N LYS A 259 18.74 0.59 -15.05
CA LYS A 259 19.80 1.31 -15.78
C LYS A 259 21.19 0.99 -15.24
N GLN A 260 21.38 1.11 -13.91
CA GLN A 260 22.69 0.91 -13.28
C GLN A 260 23.14 -0.55 -13.24
N THR A 261 22.23 -1.49 -13.47
CA THR A 261 22.52 -2.94 -13.52
C THR A 261 22.44 -3.53 -14.93
N ASN A 262 22.34 -2.69 -15.96
CA ASN A 262 22.12 -3.14 -17.34
C ASN A 262 20.92 -4.09 -17.44
N ASN A 263 19.83 -3.73 -16.77
CA ASN A 263 18.55 -4.46 -16.70
C ASN A 263 18.63 -5.87 -16.07
N LYS A 264 19.73 -6.18 -15.36
CA LYS A 264 19.90 -7.46 -14.64
C LYS A 264 19.09 -7.53 -13.36
N MET A 265 18.89 -6.37 -12.70
CA MET A 265 18.14 -6.24 -11.45
C MET A 265 17.12 -5.12 -11.56
N GLY A 266 16.06 -5.18 -10.75
CA GLY A 266 15.05 -4.17 -10.59
C GLY A 266 14.63 -4.01 -9.13
N LEU A 267 13.56 -3.25 -8.88
CA LEU A 267 13.01 -3.06 -7.54
C LEU A 267 12.56 -4.39 -6.91
N GLN A 268 12.08 -5.33 -7.72
CA GLN A 268 11.72 -6.69 -7.27
C GLN A 268 12.90 -7.38 -6.59
N ASP A 269 14.12 -7.31 -7.14
CA ASP A 269 15.32 -7.92 -6.55
C ASP A 269 15.71 -7.25 -5.22
N ALA A 270 15.57 -5.91 -5.15
CA ALA A 270 15.80 -5.17 -3.92
C ALA A 270 14.87 -5.65 -2.79
N LEU A 271 13.59 -5.85 -3.10
CA LEU A 271 12.58 -6.28 -2.13
C LEU A 271 12.72 -7.75 -1.75
N ILE A 272 13.10 -8.61 -2.67
CA ILE A 272 13.45 -10.01 -2.36
C ILE A 272 14.63 -10.05 -1.39
N GLY A 273 15.64 -9.21 -1.61
CA GLY A 273 16.77 -9.08 -0.69
C GLY A 273 16.38 -8.56 0.68
N LEU A 274 15.43 -7.63 0.76
CA LEU A 274 14.86 -7.16 2.02
C LEU A 274 14.21 -8.32 2.80
N ILE A 275 13.38 -9.13 2.15
CA ILE A 275 12.74 -10.30 2.76
C ILE A 275 13.79 -11.33 3.20
N LYS A 276 14.80 -11.61 2.38
CA LYS A 276 15.92 -12.53 2.73
C LYS A 276 16.72 -12.06 3.95
N LYS A 277 16.79 -10.74 4.21
CA LYS A 277 17.34 -10.16 5.46
C LYS A 277 16.38 -10.23 6.66
N GLY A 278 15.19 -10.80 6.49
CA GLY A 278 14.17 -10.92 7.54
C GLY A 278 13.26 -9.70 7.65
N GLY A 279 13.28 -8.78 6.66
CA GLY A 279 12.40 -7.62 6.60
C GLY A 279 11.00 -8.03 6.16
N ASN A 280 10.02 -7.90 7.07
CA ASN A 280 8.59 -8.10 6.81
C ASN A 280 7.76 -7.32 7.85
N ASN A 281 6.45 -7.31 7.73
CA ASN A 281 5.58 -6.49 8.58
C ASN A 281 5.51 -6.90 10.05
N GLU A 282 6.11 -8.01 10.45
CA GLU A 282 6.27 -8.42 11.85
C GLU A 282 7.46 -7.72 12.53
N ARG A 283 8.25 -6.97 11.77
CA ARG A 283 9.41 -6.21 12.23
C ARG A 283 9.14 -4.72 12.23
N ILE A 284 9.86 -4.00 13.07
CA ILE A 284 9.88 -2.53 13.10
C ILE A 284 11.30 -2.12 12.74
N TRP A 285 11.47 -1.49 11.60
CA TRP A 285 12.75 -0.98 11.10
C TRP A 285 12.66 0.52 10.84
N SER A 286 13.76 1.22 10.97
CA SER A 286 13.87 2.58 10.48
C SER A 286 13.85 2.59 8.94
N ILE A 287 13.51 3.72 8.36
CA ILE A 287 13.57 3.88 6.90
C ILE A 287 14.98 3.62 6.36
N LEU A 288 16.03 3.98 7.11
CA LEU A 288 17.41 3.78 6.68
C LEU A 288 17.79 2.30 6.68
N GLU A 289 17.33 1.49 7.63
CA GLU A 289 17.52 0.03 7.61
C GLU A 289 16.86 -0.63 6.42
N ILE A 290 15.65 -0.16 6.05
CA ILE A 290 14.94 -0.63 4.84
C ILE A 290 15.74 -0.27 3.59
N ILE A 291 16.19 0.98 3.48
CA ILE A 291 16.99 1.48 2.36
C ILE A 291 18.31 0.70 2.26
N GLU A 292 19.02 0.54 3.35
CA GLU A 292 20.28 -0.20 3.38
C GLU A 292 20.12 -1.65 2.92
N ALA A 293 19.06 -2.32 3.37
CA ALA A 293 18.77 -3.70 2.98
C ALA A 293 18.47 -3.82 1.49
N THR A 294 17.70 -2.88 0.92
CA THR A 294 17.35 -2.87 -0.50
C THR A 294 18.51 -2.49 -1.40
N ASP A 295 19.32 -1.50 -1.00
CA ASP A 295 20.52 -1.09 -1.74
C ASP A 295 21.61 -2.17 -1.70
N TYR A 296 21.79 -2.84 -0.55
CA TYR A 296 22.69 -3.97 -0.42
C TYR A 296 22.32 -5.11 -1.39
N ALA A 297 21.03 -5.43 -1.51
CA ALA A 297 20.54 -6.50 -2.38
C ALA A 297 20.89 -6.28 -3.86
N THR A 298 20.88 -5.02 -4.30
CA THR A 298 21.17 -4.67 -5.71
C THR A 298 22.66 -4.30 -5.91
N GLY A 299 23.42 -4.09 -4.85
CA GLY A 299 24.78 -3.56 -4.92
C GLY A 299 24.85 -2.12 -5.41
N LYS A 300 23.73 -1.38 -5.33
CA LYS A 300 23.58 0.00 -5.79
C LYS A 300 22.98 0.87 -4.67
N LYS A 301 23.23 2.18 -4.69
CA LYS A 301 22.65 3.13 -3.72
C LYS A 301 21.41 3.86 -4.27
N VAL A 302 20.67 3.23 -5.16
CA VAL A 302 19.58 3.88 -5.90
C VAL A 302 18.42 4.23 -4.99
N VAL A 303 18.03 3.34 -4.06
CA VAL A 303 16.90 3.60 -3.15
C VAL A 303 17.24 4.76 -2.22
N TYR A 304 18.47 4.80 -1.70
CA TYR A 304 18.97 5.92 -0.90
C TYR A 304 18.95 7.25 -1.67
N GLU A 305 19.51 7.26 -2.88
CA GLU A 305 19.59 8.47 -3.69
C GLU A 305 18.20 9.00 -4.07
N GLN A 306 17.27 8.12 -4.42
CA GLN A 306 15.89 8.50 -4.73
C GLN A 306 15.15 9.01 -3.48
N TYR A 307 15.34 8.34 -2.33
CA TYR A 307 14.79 8.81 -1.06
C TYR A 307 15.29 10.20 -0.72
N MET A 308 16.62 10.43 -0.77
CA MET A 308 17.22 11.74 -0.48
C MET A 308 16.75 12.86 -1.41
N LYS A 309 16.35 12.54 -2.63
CA LYS A 309 15.75 13.51 -3.56
C LYS A 309 14.32 13.89 -3.17
N MET A 310 13.50 12.93 -2.70
CA MET A 310 12.04 13.09 -2.69
C MET A 310 11.43 13.17 -1.28
N TYR A 311 12.18 12.83 -0.21
CA TYR A 311 11.60 12.77 1.13
C TYR A 311 11.16 14.13 1.68
N ASN A 312 11.93 15.19 1.45
CA ASN A 312 11.69 16.55 1.94
C ASN A 312 11.63 17.62 0.83
N THR A 313 11.62 17.19 -0.42
CA THR A 313 11.65 18.10 -1.59
C THR A 313 10.54 17.72 -2.56
N PRO A 314 9.73 18.69 -3.02
CA PRO A 314 8.64 18.45 -3.96
C PRO A 314 9.16 18.31 -5.40
N ILE A 315 9.80 17.18 -5.72
CA ILE A 315 10.34 16.92 -7.05
C ILE A 315 9.21 16.69 -8.06
N LYS A 316 9.11 17.56 -9.03
CA LYS A 316 8.14 17.44 -10.14
C LYS A 316 8.74 16.60 -11.27
N THR A 317 8.19 15.41 -11.46
CA THR A 317 8.56 14.52 -12.58
C THR A 317 7.78 14.90 -13.83
N ASN A 318 8.47 15.02 -14.97
CA ASN A 318 7.82 15.14 -16.28
C ASN A 318 7.33 13.76 -16.73
N LEU A 319 6.06 13.47 -16.48
CA LEU A 319 5.47 12.18 -16.80
C LEU A 319 5.37 11.95 -18.32
N GLU A 320 5.07 12.95 -19.12
CA GLU A 320 4.97 12.81 -20.58
C GLU A 320 6.32 12.40 -21.18
N GLU A 321 7.40 13.03 -20.74
CA GLU A 321 8.75 12.64 -21.14
C GLU A 321 9.10 11.22 -20.68
N LEU A 322 8.68 10.84 -19.46
CA LEU A 322 8.91 9.51 -18.91
C LEU A 322 8.19 8.45 -19.75
N TRP A 323 6.92 8.66 -20.09
CA TRP A 323 6.14 7.76 -20.94
C TRP A 323 6.77 7.63 -22.34
N THR A 324 7.19 8.73 -22.93
CA THR A 324 7.88 8.72 -24.24
C THR A 324 9.17 7.91 -24.18
N LYS A 325 10.01 8.09 -23.13
CA LYS A 325 11.24 7.30 -22.95
C LYS A 325 10.98 5.81 -22.75
N LEU A 326 9.92 5.47 -22.03
CA LEU A 326 9.48 4.06 -21.87
C LEU A 326 8.83 3.51 -23.15
N GLY A 327 8.61 4.34 -24.16
CA GLY A 327 7.99 3.95 -25.42
C GLY A 327 6.49 3.65 -25.28
N ILE A 328 5.81 4.38 -24.38
CA ILE A 328 4.38 4.24 -24.15
C ILE A 328 3.65 5.33 -24.91
N ASN A 329 2.82 4.95 -25.88
CA ASN A 329 1.99 5.87 -26.63
C ASN A 329 0.52 5.65 -26.25
N LYS A 330 -0.19 6.76 -26.00
CA LYS A 330 -1.62 6.75 -25.73
C LYS A 330 -2.36 7.47 -26.86
N ASP A 331 -3.29 6.76 -27.47
CA ASP A 331 -4.22 7.32 -28.45
C ASP A 331 -5.65 7.02 -27.99
N GLY A 332 -6.33 8.04 -27.47
CA GLY A 332 -7.61 7.88 -26.79
C GLY A 332 -7.49 6.87 -25.63
N ASP A 333 -8.21 5.76 -25.76
CA ASP A 333 -8.21 4.65 -24.80
C ASP A 333 -7.19 3.57 -25.09
N LYS A 334 -6.56 3.60 -26.26
CA LYS A 334 -5.60 2.61 -26.71
C LYS A 334 -4.20 2.93 -26.23
N ILE A 335 -3.52 1.93 -25.68
CA ILE A 335 -2.10 1.98 -25.35
C ILE A 335 -1.34 1.14 -26.37
N THR A 336 -0.26 1.69 -26.90
CA THR A 336 0.67 0.98 -27.79
C THR A 336 2.10 1.23 -27.35
N PHE A 337 3.01 0.36 -27.79
CA PHE A 337 4.40 0.37 -27.35
C PHE A 337 5.37 0.55 -28.50
N ASN A 338 6.23 1.57 -28.39
CA ASN A 338 7.41 1.72 -29.24
C ASN A 338 8.53 0.86 -28.65
N ARG A 339 9.02 -0.12 -29.40
CA ARG A 339 10.10 -1.03 -28.98
C ARG A 339 11.48 -0.42 -29.10
N ASP A 340 11.63 0.65 -29.89
CA ASP A 340 12.90 1.34 -30.13
C ASP A 340 13.14 2.51 -29.18
N ALA A 341 12.21 2.79 -28.29
CA ALA A 341 12.34 3.85 -27.29
C ALA A 341 13.50 3.55 -26.30
N PRO A 342 14.18 4.59 -25.79
CA PRO A 342 15.39 4.43 -24.98
C PRO A 342 15.25 3.51 -23.77
N LEU A 343 14.07 3.45 -23.16
CA LEU A 343 13.77 2.62 -21.98
C LEU A 343 12.78 1.48 -22.27
N ALA A 344 12.54 1.13 -23.56
CA ALA A 344 11.59 0.09 -23.93
C ALA A 344 11.94 -1.28 -23.33
N LYS A 345 13.23 -1.64 -23.31
CA LYS A 345 13.70 -2.89 -22.67
C LYS A 345 13.47 -2.90 -21.16
N ILE A 346 13.59 -1.75 -20.49
CA ILE A 346 13.29 -1.60 -19.06
C ILE A 346 11.80 -1.76 -18.82
N ARG A 347 10.93 -1.09 -19.63
CA ARG A 347 9.49 -1.27 -19.54
C ARG A 347 9.10 -2.75 -19.62
N GLN A 348 9.60 -3.46 -20.61
CA GLN A 348 9.33 -4.90 -20.77
C GLN A 348 9.78 -5.71 -19.56
N ALA A 349 10.99 -5.43 -19.04
CA ALA A 349 11.55 -6.18 -17.93
C ALA A 349 10.83 -5.92 -16.58
N ILE A 350 10.16 -4.78 -16.40
CA ILE A 350 9.33 -4.50 -15.22
C ILE A 350 8.21 -5.56 -15.09
N PHE A 351 7.60 -5.93 -16.20
CA PHE A 351 6.47 -6.88 -16.24
C PHE A 351 6.87 -8.33 -16.51
N SER A 352 8.12 -8.58 -16.88
CA SER A 352 8.59 -9.94 -17.12
C SER A 352 8.70 -10.70 -15.80
N PRO A 353 8.13 -11.93 -15.70
CA PRO A 353 8.39 -12.78 -14.55
C PRO A 353 9.89 -13.04 -14.42
N ARG A 354 10.38 -13.15 -13.20
CA ARG A 354 11.74 -13.63 -12.94
C ARG A 354 11.78 -15.14 -13.23
N GLU A 355 12.62 -15.55 -14.17
CA GLU A 355 12.93 -16.94 -14.40
C GLU A 355 13.86 -17.40 -13.25
N ASN A 356 13.44 -18.38 -12.44
CA ASN A 356 14.22 -19.05 -11.39
C ASN A 356 14.74 -18.12 -10.28
N LEU A 357 13.84 -17.77 -9.34
CA LEU A 357 14.23 -17.25 -8.02
C LEU A 357 14.56 -18.37 -7.06
#